data_a22ce90e56d70a4a8c83d05d61d926b7
#
_entry.id   a22ce90e56d70a4a8c83d05d61d926b7
#
_cell.length_a   1.000
_cell.length_b   1.000
_cell.length_c   1.000
_cell.angle_alpha   90.00
_cell.angle_beta   90.00
_cell.angle_gamma   90.00
#
_symmetry.space_group_name_H-M   'P 1'
#
loop_
_entity.id
_entity.type
_entity.pdbx_description
1 polymer ?
#
loop_
_entity_poly.entity_id
_entity_poly.type
_entity_poly.pdbx_seq_one_letter_code
_entity_poly.pdbx_strand_id
1 'polypeptide(L)'
;MVNPPVQRASTVVFNTVAEKNQAAINRANKTLFYGRRGTNTHFAFQDAMVEIEGGAGCALYPCGTAAISNAILSFVEAGDHILMVDTCYEPTRD
;
A
#
# COMPACT_ATOMS: atom_id res chain seq x y z
N MET A 1 -10.01 21.91 -5.79
CA MET A 1 -8.88 21.80 -4.85
C MET A 1 -7.76 21.07 -5.59
N VAL A 2 -6.55 21.56 -5.50
CA VAL A 2 -5.40 20.93 -6.18
C VAL A 2 -5.04 19.60 -5.51
N ASN A 3 -5.02 19.59 -4.18
CA ASN A 3 -4.70 18.39 -3.42
C ASN A 3 -5.98 17.73 -2.86
N PRO A 4 -6.06 16.39 -2.84
CA PRO A 4 -7.15 15.73 -2.17
C PRO A 4 -7.11 16.01 -0.65
N PRO A 5 -8.26 16.15 0.01
CA PRO A 5 -8.30 16.32 1.46
C PRO A 5 -7.79 15.06 2.18
N VAL A 6 -7.24 15.23 3.38
CA VAL A 6 -6.84 14.11 4.23
C VAL A 6 -8.11 13.41 4.75
N GLN A 7 -8.31 12.18 4.33
CA GLN A 7 -9.42 11.34 4.75
C GLN A 7 -8.96 10.37 5.84
N ARG A 8 -9.54 10.51 7.03
CA ARG A 8 -9.36 9.58 8.15
C ARG A 8 -10.68 8.85 8.37
N ALA A 9 -10.76 7.63 7.88
CA ALA A 9 -11.99 6.85 7.96
C ALA A 9 -11.67 5.37 8.20
N SER A 10 -12.56 4.70 8.92
CA SER A 10 -12.60 3.24 9.04
C SER A 10 -13.76 2.70 8.23
N THR A 11 -14.99 3.02 8.63
CA THR A 11 -16.21 2.57 7.96
C THR A 11 -16.57 3.48 6.80
N VAL A 12 -16.93 2.88 5.68
CA VAL A 12 -17.49 3.56 4.51
C VAL A 12 -18.98 3.19 4.40
N VAL A 13 -19.81 4.18 4.22
CA VAL A 13 -21.25 4.01 4.04
C VAL A 13 -21.60 4.09 2.56
N PHE A 14 -22.49 3.22 2.12
CA PHE A 14 -22.98 3.14 0.75
C PHE A 14 -24.48 3.42 0.71
N ASN A 15 -24.97 4.00 -0.37
CA ASN A 15 -26.38 4.28 -0.50
C ASN A 15 -27.21 3.01 -0.72
N THR A 16 -26.63 2.02 -1.37
CA THR A 16 -27.28 0.73 -1.67
C THR A 16 -26.36 -0.47 -1.38
N VAL A 17 -26.98 -1.64 -1.19
CA VAL A 17 -26.27 -2.91 -1.07
C VAL A 17 -25.53 -3.26 -2.37
N ALA A 18 -26.09 -2.90 -3.51
CA ALA A 18 -25.44 -3.10 -4.80
C ALA A 18 -24.12 -2.32 -4.92
N GLU A 19 -24.10 -1.04 -4.53
CA GLU A 19 -22.88 -0.22 -4.48
C GLU A 19 -21.81 -0.82 -3.56
N LYS A 20 -22.20 -1.26 -2.35
CA LYS A 20 -21.32 -1.94 -1.42
C LYS A 20 -20.70 -3.20 -2.04
N ASN A 21 -21.51 -4.03 -2.68
CA ASN A 21 -21.04 -5.26 -3.31
C ASN A 21 -20.08 -4.97 -4.47
N GLN A 22 -20.37 -3.96 -5.27
CA GLN A 22 -19.49 -3.54 -6.36
C GLN A 22 -18.16 -2.99 -5.84
N ALA A 23 -18.19 -2.17 -4.78
CA ALA A 23 -17.00 -1.68 -4.12
C ALA A 23 -16.16 -2.83 -3.52
N ALA A 24 -16.81 -3.85 -2.95
CA ALA A 24 -16.13 -5.03 -2.41
C ALA A 24 -15.41 -5.85 -3.50
N ILE A 25 -16.01 -5.98 -4.67
CA ILE A 25 -15.40 -6.65 -5.84
C ILE A 25 -14.17 -5.86 -6.29
N ASN A 26 -14.29 -4.54 -6.38
CA ASN A 26 -13.24 -3.65 -6.88
C ASN A 26 -12.24 -3.19 -5.82
N ARG A 27 -12.29 -3.73 -4.60
CA ARG A 27 -11.47 -3.29 -3.46
C ARG A 27 -9.95 -3.31 -3.67
N ALA A 28 -9.48 -4.12 -4.61
CA ALA A 28 -8.07 -4.20 -4.97
C ALA A 28 -7.62 -3.09 -5.95
N ASN A 29 -8.57 -2.40 -6.58
CA ASN A 29 -8.34 -1.41 -7.63
C ASN A 29 -8.51 0.02 -7.11
N LYS A 30 -7.95 0.35 -5.94
CA LYS A 30 -8.05 1.69 -5.32
C LYS A 30 -9.49 2.19 -5.19
N THR A 31 -10.42 1.29 -4.88
CA THR A 31 -11.81 1.64 -4.64
C THR A 31 -12.04 1.83 -3.15
N LEU A 32 -12.66 2.95 -2.78
CA LEU A 32 -13.04 3.23 -1.40
C LEU A 32 -14.07 2.20 -0.93
N PHE A 33 -13.64 1.32 -0.03
CA PHE A 33 -14.46 0.22 0.48
C PHE A 33 -14.45 0.16 2.01
N TYR A 34 -13.27 0.26 2.60
CA TYR A 34 -13.04 0.20 4.05
C TYR A 34 -11.69 0.86 4.36
N GLY A 35 -11.63 1.70 5.38
CA GLY A 35 -10.46 2.51 5.69
C GLY A 35 -9.15 1.74 5.83
N ARG A 36 -9.17 0.52 6.39
CA ARG A 36 -7.98 -0.34 6.46
C ARG A 36 -7.42 -0.73 5.08
N ARG A 37 -8.26 -0.73 4.06
CA ARG A 37 -7.87 -1.01 2.66
C ARG A 37 -7.36 0.23 1.93
N GLY A 38 -7.40 1.37 2.60
CA GLY A 38 -7.03 2.66 2.08
C GLY A 38 -8.21 3.58 1.86
N THR A 39 -7.90 4.86 1.89
CA THR A 39 -8.79 5.96 1.52
C THR A 39 -8.23 6.68 0.30
N ASN A 40 -8.93 7.66 -0.23
CA ASN A 40 -8.43 8.47 -1.34
C ASN A 40 -7.09 9.13 -1.02
N THR A 41 -6.80 9.43 0.25
CA THR A 41 -5.48 9.93 0.69
C THR A 41 -4.37 8.91 0.41
N HIS A 42 -4.60 7.65 0.75
CA HIS A 42 -3.62 6.57 0.48
C HIS A 42 -3.45 6.36 -1.03
N PHE A 43 -4.55 6.34 -1.77
CA PHE A 43 -4.51 6.13 -3.22
C PHE A 43 -3.78 7.26 -3.94
N ALA A 44 -4.03 8.51 -3.56
CA ALA A 44 -3.33 9.67 -4.12
C ALA A 44 -1.82 9.62 -3.83
N PHE A 45 -1.42 9.17 -2.63
CA PHE A 45 -0.01 9.01 -2.29
C PHE A 45 0.64 7.87 -3.10
N GLN A 46 -0.04 6.74 -3.25
CA GLN A 46 0.44 5.65 -4.10
C GLN A 46 0.64 6.10 -5.55
N ASP A 47 -0.30 6.86 -6.10
CA ASP A 47 -0.21 7.37 -7.47
C ASP A 47 0.95 8.35 -7.63
N ALA A 48 1.14 9.25 -6.65
CA ALA A 48 2.27 10.18 -6.65
C ALA A 48 3.62 9.44 -6.62
N MET A 49 3.77 8.39 -5.80
CA MET A 49 4.99 7.61 -5.73
C MET A 49 5.26 6.84 -7.04
N VAL A 50 4.23 6.29 -7.65
CA VAL A 50 4.34 5.64 -8.97
C VAL A 50 4.84 6.62 -10.02
N GLU A 51 4.31 7.84 -10.05
CA GLU A 51 4.73 8.89 -10.99
C GLU A 51 6.17 9.35 -10.75
N ILE A 52 6.56 9.58 -9.50
CA ILE A 52 7.91 10.06 -9.13
C ILE A 52 8.96 8.98 -9.41
N GLU A 53 8.70 7.74 -9.05
CA GLU A 53 9.65 6.62 -9.17
C GLU A 53 9.58 5.89 -10.52
N GLY A 54 8.58 6.16 -11.34
CA GLY A 54 8.36 5.48 -12.62
C GLY A 54 8.02 4.00 -12.44
N GLY A 55 7.41 3.62 -11.31
CA GLY A 55 7.07 2.25 -10.98
C GLY A 55 5.73 1.80 -11.57
N ALA A 56 5.49 0.48 -11.58
CA ALA A 56 4.22 -0.10 -11.99
C ALA A 56 3.14 -0.04 -10.90
N GLY A 57 3.53 0.13 -9.64
CA GLY A 57 2.64 0.20 -8.50
C GLY A 57 3.37 0.61 -7.23
N CYS A 58 2.61 0.95 -6.20
CA CYS A 58 3.14 1.31 -4.89
C CYS A 58 2.35 0.58 -3.79
N ALA A 59 3.03 -0.14 -2.92
CA ALA A 59 2.48 -0.73 -1.71
C ALA A 59 2.85 0.13 -0.51
N LEU A 60 1.88 0.41 0.37
CA LEU A 60 2.09 1.21 1.57
C LEU A 60 2.18 0.32 2.81
N TYR A 61 3.13 0.63 3.67
CA TYR A 61 3.36 -0.04 4.94
C TYR A 61 3.41 0.98 6.08
N PRO A 62 3.14 0.57 7.32
CA PRO A 62 3.08 1.51 8.45
C PRO A 62 4.44 2.07 8.87
N CYS A 63 5.54 1.43 8.47
CA CYS A 63 6.91 1.89 8.75
C CYS A 63 7.91 1.32 7.73
N GLY A 64 9.11 1.90 7.72
CA GLY A 64 10.17 1.51 6.80
C GLY A 64 10.60 0.05 6.95
N THR A 65 10.77 -0.44 8.18
CA THR A 65 11.13 -1.85 8.42
C THR A 65 10.09 -2.81 7.85
N ALA A 66 8.79 -2.50 8.02
CA ALA A 66 7.73 -3.32 7.43
C ALA A 66 7.78 -3.29 5.89
N ALA A 67 8.10 -2.16 5.29
CA ALA A 67 8.26 -2.05 3.84
C ALA A 67 9.42 -2.90 3.33
N ILE A 68 10.59 -2.80 3.97
CA ILE A 68 11.79 -3.57 3.61
C ILE A 68 11.53 -5.07 3.77
N SER A 69 11.02 -5.50 4.93
CA SER A 69 10.75 -6.92 5.20
C SER A 69 9.77 -7.51 4.19
N ASN A 70 8.70 -6.80 3.87
CA ASN A 70 7.72 -7.27 2.88
C ASN A 70 8.28 -7.27 1.45
N ALA A 71 9.15 -6.31 1.11
CA ALA A 71 9.82 -6.30 -0.18
C ALA A 71 10.70 -7.56 -0.34
N ILE A 72 11.50 -7.89 0.68
CA ILE A 72 12.34 -9.10 0.68
C ILE A 72 11.47 -10.35 0.59
N LEU A 73 10.51 -10.52 1.51
CA LEU A 73 9.64 -11.69 1.60
C LEU A 73 8.76 -11.92 0.35
N SER A 74 8.61 -10.91 -0.52
CA SER A 74 7.91 -11.07 -1.78
C SER A 74 8.69 -11.87 -2.83
N PHE A 75 9.99 -12.09 -2.62
CA PHE A 75 10.87 -12.70 -3.61
C PHE A 75 11.65 -13.92 -3.07
N VAL A 76 11.61 -14.18 -1.77
CA VAL A 76 12.40 -15.25 -1.14
C VAL A 76 11.53 -16.19 -0.31
N GLU A 77 11.96 -17.44 -0.25
CA GLU A 77 11.38 -18.49 0.57
C GLU A 77 12.41 -19.03 1.58
N ALA A 78 11.96 -19.86 2.52
CA ALA A 78 12.85 -20.48 3.49
C ALA A 78 13.89 -21.37 2.79
N GLY A 79 15.16 -21.09 2.99
CA GLY A 79 16.29 -21.78 2.37
C GLY A 79 16.95 -21.01 1.21
N ASP A 80 16.35 -19.93 0.78
CA ASP A 80 16.93 -19.05 -0.24
C ASP A 80 18.12 -18.26 0.31
N HIS A 81 18.97 -17.76 -0.60
CA HIS A 81 20.09 -16.91 -0.27
C HIS A 81 19.83 -15.47 -0.70
N ILE A 82 20.19 -14.54 0.18
CA ILE A 82 20.12 -13.09 -0.08
C ILE A 82 21.55 -12.54 -0.10
N LEU A 83 21.92 -11.87 -1.19
CA LEU A 83 23.13 -11.08 -1.24
C LEU A 83 22.81 -9.62 -0.90
N MET A 84 23.37 -9.11 0.18
CA MET A 84 23.12 -7.79 0.68
C MET A 84 24.44 -7.02 0.89
N VAL A 85 24.43 -5.73 0.61
CA VAL A 85 25.59 -4.87 0.88
C VAL A 85 25.79 -4.72 2.39
N ASP A 86 27.04 -4.68 2.84
CA ASP A 86 27.38 -4.55 4.27
C ASP A 86 27.00 -3.16 4.85
N THR A 87 26.89 -2.15 3.99
CA THR A 87 26.48 -0.79 4.37
C THR A 87 24.97 -0.57 4.38
N CYS A 88 24.16 -1.64 4.40
CA CYS A 88 22.72 -1.52 4.51
C CYS A 88 22.30 -0.95 5.88
N TYR A 89 21.07 -0.47 5.95
CA TYR A 89 20.45 -0.06 7.21
C TYR A 89 20.44 -1.22 8.21
N GLU A 90 21.04 -1.02 9.38
CA GLU A 90 21.30 -2.07 10.38
C GLU A 90 20.06 -2.93 10.70
N PRO A 91 18.86 -2.37 11.00
CA PRO A 91 17.67 -3.18 11.25
C PRO A 91 17.15 -3.99 10.05
N THR A 92 17.73 -3.83 8.89
CA THR A 92 17.43 -4.68 7.72
C THR A 92 18.24 -5.96 7.75
N ARG A 93 19.40 -5.92 8.39
CA ARG A 93 20.31 -7.08 8.50
C ARG A 93 19.93 -7.98 9.67
N ASP A 94 19.41 -7.44 10.77
CA ASP A 94 19.01 -8.13 12.01
C ASP A 94 17.60 -8.77 11.90
#